data_433b53a223c6173282711ad1305057bb
#
_entry.id   433b53a223c6173282711ad1305057bb
#
_cell.length_a   1.000
_cell.length_b   1.000
_cell.length_c   1.000
_cell.angle_alpha   90.00
_cell.angle_beta   90.00
_cell.angle_gamma   90.00
#
_symmetry.space_group_name_H-M   'P 1'
#
loop_
_entity.id
_entity.type
_entity.pdbx_description
1 polymer ?
#
loop_
_entity_poly.entity_id
_entity_poly.type
_entity_poly.pdbx_seq_one_letter_code
_entity_poly.pdbx_strand_id
1 'polypeptide(L)'
;FSSIFSTITLIEDRNTGFLQGVIAAPVSRANIVFGKLLGGTLIALFQVITFLLFIPLTGISISLWSFFVLLLFCSLIGVGFTGMGFYLAWRSETVASYHAIMSVVFIPMWLLSGALFPSNGLATWLVWLMKINPVTYAMEGLRTVFYSTPMGLLNDTSFMFALMVTFGWAVFTVFMSMRIV
;
A
#
# COMPACT_ATOMS: atom_id res chain seq x y z
N PHE A 1 -3.61 2.94 5.00
CA PHE A 1 -4.57 4.09 4.93
C PHE A 1 -3.84 5.41 4.72
N SER A 2 -2.76 5.72 5.44
CA SER A 2 -2.01 6.97 5.28
C SER A 2 -1.56 7.23 3.84
N SER A 3 -1.05 6.21 3.15
CA SER A 3 -0.67 6.28 1.73
C SER A 3 -1.82 6.72 0.84
N ILE A 4 -3.02 6.21 1.12
CA ILE A 4 -4.23 6.53 0.34
C ILE A 4 -4.68 7.95 0.64
N PHE A 5 -4.74 8.34 1.92
CA PHE A 5 -5.15 9.69 2.32
C PHE A 5 -4.22 10.77 1.76
N SER A 6 -2.93 10.49 1.60
CA SER A 6 -1.98 11.43 1.00
C SER A 6 -2.34 11.83 -0.43
N THR A 7 -3.13 11.00 -1.14
CA THR A 7 -3.55 11.30 -2.52
C THR A 7 -4.74 12.24 -2.63
N ILE A 8 -5.43 12.56 -1.52
CA ILE A 8 -6.51 13.56 -1.47
C ILE A 8 -5.99 14.93 -1.92
N THR A 9 -4.74 15.26 -1.57
CA THR A 9 -4.11 16.52 -1.99
C THR A 9 -4.09 16.71 -3.51
N LEU A 10 -4.19 15.62 -4.29
CA LEU A 10 -4.27 15.71 -5.75
C LEU A 10 -5.58 16.38 -6.21
N ILE A 11 -6.69 16.11 -5.53
CA ILE A 11 -7.99 16.71 -5.80
C ILE A 11 -7.98 18.17 -5.38
N GLU A 12 -7.38 18.46 -4.22
CA GLU A 12 -7.21 19.84 -3.72
C GLU A 12 -6.33 20.67 -4.65
N ASP A 13 -5.16 20.13 -5.08
CA ASP A 13 -4.24 20.76 -6.02
C ASP A 13 -4.93 21.08 -7.36
N ARG A 14 -5.84 20.21 -7.80
CA ARG A 14 -6.63 20.46 -9.01
C ARG A 14 -7.67 21.57 -8.80
N ASN A 15 -8.37 21.55 -7.67
CA ASN A 15 -9.43 22.52 -7.37
C ASN A 15 -8.87 23.93 -7.12
N THR A 16 -7.65 24.05 -6.58
CA THR A 16 -6.95 25.32 -6.38
C THR A 16 -6.24 25.85 -7.65
N GLY A 17 -6.21 25.05 -8.72
CA GLY A 17 -5.49 25.41 -9.95
C GLY A 17 -3.97 25.15 -9.88
N PHE A 18 -3.43 24.72 -8.75
CA PHE A 18 -2.01 24.41 -8.60
C PHE A 18 -1.55 23.32 -9.56
N LEU A 19 -2.35 22.27 -9.72
CA LEU A 19 -2.04 21.18 -10.65
C LEU A 19 -1.93 21.66 -12.10
N GLN A 20 -2.73 22.64 -12.51
CA GLN A 20 -2.68 23.23 -13.86
C GLN A 20 -1.34 23.95 -14.09
N GLY A 21 -0.84 24.68 -13.08
CA GLY A 21 0.47 25.29 -13.12
C GLY A 21 1.61 24.25 -13.24
N VAL A 22 1.51 23.13 -12.53
CA VAL A 22 2.49 22.03 -12.60
C VAL A 22 2.46 21.36 -13.99
N ILE A 23 1.28 21.14 -14.58
CA ILE A 23 1.15 20.54 -15.92
C ILE A 23 1.66 21.50 -17.02
N ALA A 24 1.53 22.82 -16.83
CA ALA A 24 2.06 23.82 -17.75
C ALA A 24 3.59 23.98 -17.67
N ALA A 25 4.22 23.53 -16.59
CA ALA A 25 5.67 23.53 -16.45
C ALA A 25 6.32 22.47 -17.36
N PRO A 26 7.58 22.64 -17.79
CA PRO A 26 8.30 21.68 -18.64
C PRO A 26 8.74 20.44 -17.83
N VAL A 27 7.78 19.78 -17.15
CA VAL A 27 7.98 18.60 -16.31
C VAL A 27 7.28 17.41 -16.94
N SER A 28 7.94 16.24 -16.97
CA SER A 28 7.30 15.03 -17.49
C SER A 28 6.16 14.59 -16.58
N ARG A 29 5.07 14.11 -17.19
CA ARG A 29 3.90 13.59 -16.46
C ARG A 29 4.29 12.46 -15.49
N ALA A 30 5.27 11.65 -15.87
CA ALA A 30 5.81 10.62 -15.01
C ALA A 30 6.41 11.18 -13.71
N ASN A 31 7.08 12.33 -13.75
CA ASN A 31 7.64 12.97 -12.55
C ASN A 31 6.55 13.41 -11.57
N ILE A 32 5.39 13.85 -12.07
CA ILE A 32 4.24 14.20 -11.23
C ILE A 32 3.74 12.95 -10.49
N VAL A 33 3.58 11.84 -11.21
CA VAL A 33 3.14 10.56 -10.62
C VAL A 33 4.17 10.09 -9.59
N PHE A 34 5.45 10.00 -9.96
CA PHE A 34 6.50 9.54 -9.04
C PHE A 34 6.64 10.43 -7.81
N GLY A 35 6.54 11.75 -7.95
CA GLY A 35 6.58 12.67 -6.81
C GLY A 35 5.48 12.40 -5.80
N LYS A 36 4.24 12.21 -6.26
CA LYS A 36 3.09 11.88 -5.39
C LYS A 36 3.22 10.47 -4.79
N LEU A 37 3.66 9.48 -5.57
CA LEU A 37 3.88 8.11 -5.09
C LEU A 37 4.96 8.06 -4.00
N LEU A 38 6.09 8.72 -4.23
CA LEU A 38 7.16 8.80 -3.24
C LEU A 38 6.72 9.54 -1.99
N GLY A 39 6.06 10.69 -2.13
CA GLY A 39 5.55 11.46 -1.00
C GLY A 39 4.59 10.65 -0.12
N GLY A 40 3.58 10.01 -0.71
CA GLY A 40 2.62 9.18 0.02
C GLY A 40 3.26 7.94 0.66
N THR A 41 4.21 7.32 -0.02
CA THR A 41 4.96 6.17 0.51
C THR A 41 5.86 6.58 1.68
N LEU A 42 6.54 7.72 1.59
CA LEU A 42 7.40 8.23 2.68
C LEU A 42 6.59 8.58 3.93
N ILE A 43 5.41 9.18 3.78
CA ILE A 43 4.50 9.43 4.91
C ILE A 43 4.10 8.11 5.60
N ALA A 44 3.75 7.09 4.81
CA ALA A 44 3.41 5.78 5.36
C ALA A 44 4.61 5.12 6.05
N LEU A 45 5.80 5.18 5.45
CA LEU A 45 7.02 4.62 6.05
C LEU A 45 7.38 5.33 7.36
N PHE A 46 7.22 6.65 7.43
CA PHE A 46 7.43 7.38 8.67
C PHE A 46 6.53 6.87 9.79
N GLN A 47 5.24 6.61 9.48
CA GLN A 47 4.33 6.02 10.46
C GLN A 47 4.73 4.60 10.83
N VAL A 48 5.12 3.76 9.85
CA VAL A 48 5.59 2.39 10.12
C VAL A 48 6.81 2.44 11.06
N ILE A 49 7.81 3.27 10.77
CA ILE A 49 8.99 3.42 11.62
C ILE A 49 8.59 3.86 13.03
N THR A 50 7.67 4.82 13.14
CA THR A 50 7.17 5.26 14.45
C THR A 50 6.54 4.09 15.23
N PHE A 51 5.71 3.25 14.60
CA PHE A 51 5.16 2.06 15.25
C PHE A 51 6.22 1.02 15.59
N LEU A 52 7.22 0.83 14.74
CA LEU A 52 8.31 -0.11 15.00
C LEU A 52 9.15 0.27 16.23
N LEU A 53 9.25 1.55 16.58
CA LEU A 53 9.92 2.02 17.79
C LEU A 53 9.20 1.52 19.08
N PHE A 54 7.92 1.19 19.01
CA PHE A 54 7.16 0.65 20.14
C PHE A 54 7.24 -0.89 20.26
N ILE A 55 7.79 -1.59 19.27
CA ILE A 55 7.91 -3.07 19.29
C ILE A 55 8.65 -3.60 20.52
N PRO A 56 9.77 -2.99 20.99
CA PRO A 56 10.45 -3.50 22.18
C PRO A 56 9.56 -3.55 23.41
N LEU A 57 8.53 -2.70 23.50
CA LEU A 57 7.56 -2.69 24.61
C LEU A 57 6.64 -3.92 24.61
N THR A 58 6.51 -4.59 23.46
CA THR A 58 5.69 -5.82 23.34
C THR A 58 6.46 -7.09 23.70
N GLY A 59 7.76 -6.98 23.99
CA GLY A 59 8.62 -8.13 24.25
C GLY A 59 9.06 -8.92 23.00
N ILE A 60 8.68 -8.45 21.81
CA ILE A 60 9.08 -9.07 20.54
C ILE A 60 10.46 -8.51 20.15
N SER A 61 11.43 -9.39 19.94
CA SER A 61 12.75 -9.02 19.41
C SER A 61 12.78 -9.19 17.90
N ILE A 62 13.03 -8.10 17.18
CA ILE A 62 13.20 -8.13 15.72
C ILE A 62 14.69 -8.02 15.40
N SER A 63 15.18 -8.90 14.51
CA SER A 63 16.56 -8.81 14.03
C SER A 63 16.72 -7.57 13.12
N LEU A 64 17.92 -7.03 13.04
CA LEU A 64 18.21 -5.88 12.16
C LEU A 64 17.89 -6.22 10.69
N TRP A 65 18.14 -7.45 10.27
CA TRP A 65 17.78 -7.92 8.93
C TRP A 65 16.27 -7.90 8.70
N SER A 66 15.49 -8.48 9.64
CA SER A 66 14.02 -8.48 9.56
C SER A 66 13.46 -7.07 9.53
N PHE A 67 14.07 -6.12 10.25
CA PHE A 67 13.69 -4.71 10.21
C PHE A 67 13.81 -4.12 8.79
N PHE A 68 14.94 -4.33 8.11
CA PHE A 68 15.11 -3.82 6.74
C PHE A 68 14.19 -4.50 5.73
N VAL A 69 13.98 -5.83 5.85
CA VAL A 69 13.03 -6.56 5.01
C VAL A 69 11.62 -6.04 5.20
N LEU A 70 11.23 -5.75 6.45
CA LEU A 70 9.91 -5.19 6.79
C LEU A 70 9.74 -3.80 6.18
N LEU A 71 10.74 -2.91 6.27
CA LEU A 71 10.68 -1.59 5.65
C LEU A 71 10.57 -1.68 4.12
N LEU A 72 11.34 -2.57 3.49
CA LEU A 72 11.23 -2.80 2.05
C LEU A 72 9.84 -3.29 1.68
N PHE A 73 9.29 -4.23 2.41
CA PHE A 73 7.97 -4.79 2.17
C PHE A 73 6.87 -3.72 2.37
N CYS A 74 6.94 -2.95 3.46
CA CYS A 74 6.04 -1.83 3.71
C CYS A 74 6.15 -0.73 2.65
N SER A 75 7.34 -0.49 2.08
CA SER A 75 7.49 0.46 0.98
C SER A 75 6.77 0.00 -0.29
N LEU A 76 6.84 -1.28 -0.63
CA LEU A 76 6.09 -1.85 -1.76
C LEU A 76 4.57 -1.74 -1.54
N ILE A 77 4.11 -2.05 -0.34
CA ILE A 77 2.70 -1.87 0.04
C ILE A 77 2.30 -0.40 -0.09
N GLY A 78 3.13 0.51 0.43
CA GLY A 78 2.91 1.96 0.37
C GLY A 78 2.81 2.47 -1.06
N VAL A 79 3.73 2.07 -1.95
CA VAL A 79 3.69 2.39 -3.38
C VAL A 79 2.40 1.87 -4.03
N GLY A 80 2.02 0.62 -3.78
CA GLY A 80 0.82 0.02 -4.33
C GLY A 80 -0.45 0.75 -3.91
N PHE A 81 -0.59 1.07 -2.61
CA PHE A 81 -1.74 1.80 -2.11
C PHE A 81 -1.77 3.26 -2.57
N THR A 82 -0.62 3.95 -2.58
CA THR A 82 -0.54 5.33 -3.10
C THR A 82 -0.86 5.35 -4.59
N GLY A 83 -0.37 4.37 -5.37
CA GLY A 83 -0.67 4.26 -6.80
C GLY A 83 -2.15 4.05 -7.06
N MET A 84 -2.79 3.14 -6.33
CA MET A 84 -4.22 2.91 -6.46
C MET A 84 -5.02 4.15 -6.01
N GLY A 85 -4.62 4.77 -4.89
CA GLY A 85 -5.22 6.02 -4.41
C GLY A 85 -5.08 7.15 -5.42
N PHE A 86 -3.90 7.32 -6.03
CA PHE A 86 -3.65 8.30 -7.08
C PHE A 86 -4.58 8.10 -8.28
N TYR A 87 -4.68 6.85 -8.77
CA TYR A 87 -5.57 6.52 -9.90
C TYR A 87 -7.03 6.87 -9.61
N LEU A 88 -7.53 6.55 -8.41
CA LEU A 88 -8.89 6.86 -7.99
C LEU A 88 -9.10 8.37 -7.76
N ALA A 89 -8.13 9.06 -7.15
CA ALA A 89 -8.18 10.50 -6.93
C ALA A 89 -8.20 11.27 -8.25
N TRP A 90 -7.42 10.82 -9.24
CA TRP A 90 -7.42 11.44 -10.57
C TRP A 90 -8.79 11.40 -11.25
N ARG A 91 -9.56 10.32 -11.03
CA ARG A 91 -10.91 10.14 -11.57
C ARG A 91 -12.00 10.80 -10.73
N SER A 92 -11.72 11.17 -9.51
CA SER A 92 -12.70 11.78 -8.60
C SER A 92 -12.75 13.30 -8.81
N GLU A 93 -13.94 13.87 -8.86
CA GLU A 93 -14.15 15.31 -9.01
C GLU A 93 -14.05 16.03 -7.66
N THR A 94 -14.50 15.38 -6.60
CA THR A 94 -14.57 15.97 -5.26
C THR A 94 -13.93 15.06 -4.21
N VAL A 95 -13.47 15.65 -3.12
CA VAL A 95 -12.97 14.91 -1.96
C VAL A 95 -14.05 13.97 -1.39
N ALA A 96 -15.32 14.41 -1.40
CA ALA A 96 -16.43 13.59 -0.91
C ALA A 96 -16.65 12.34 -1.77
N SER A 97 -16.63 12.45 -3.10
CA SER A 97 -16.74 11.30 -4.00
C SER A 97 -15.56 10.34 -3.85
N TYR A 98 -14.36 10.87 -3.65
CA TYR A 98 -13.17 10.07 -3.38
C TYR A 98 -13.30 9.26 -2.08
N HIS A 99 -13.77 9.89 -0.99
CA HIS A 99 -14.00 9.20 0.28
C HIS A 99 -15.04 8.08 0.15
N ALA A 100 -16.11 8.29 -0.62
CA ALA A 100 -17.10 7.26 -0.89
C ALA A 100 -16.49 6.06 -1.61
N ILE A 101 -15.70 6.29 -2.67
CA ILE A 101 -15.01 5.24 -3.43
C ILE A 101 -14.00 4.51 -2.53
N MET A 102 -13.22 5.26 -1.74
CA MET A 102 -12.29 4.67 -0.78
C MET A 102 -12.98 3.71 0.18
N SER A 103 -14.10 4.14 0.75
CA SER A 103 -14.84 3.32 1.72
C SER A 103 -15.35 2.03 1.10
N VAL A 104 -15.85 2.08 -0.14
CA VAL A 104 -16.37 0.91 -0.85
C VAL A 104 -15.27 -0.03 -1.32
N VAL A 105 -14.08 0.46 -1.66
CA VAL A 105 -12.99 -0.35 -2.21
C VAL A 105 -12.03 -0.81 -1.10
N PHE A 106 -11.47 0.12 -0.32
CA PHE A 106 -10.38 -0.20 0.59
C PHE A 106 -10.83 -0.80 1.91
N ILE A 107 -12.02 -0.47 2.43
CA ILE A 107 -12.51 -1.09 3.67
C ILE A 107 -12.76 -2.58 3.47
N PRO A 108 -13.47 -3.05 2.44
CA PRO A 108 -13.59 -4.49 2.18
C PRO A 108 -12.24 -5.17 1.91
N MET A 109 -11.34 -4.53 1.14
CA MET A 109 -10.00 -5.08 0.92
C MET A 109 -9.24 -5.28 2.23
N TRP A 110 -9.31 -4.32 3.15
CA TRP A 110 -8.68 -4.42 4.45
C TRP A 110 -9.33 -5.48 5.35
N LEU A 111 -10.65 -5.51 5.44
CA LEU A 111 -11.39 -6.51 6.22
C LEU A 111 -11.09 -7.94 5.74
N LEU A 112 -11.04 -8.12 4.41
CA LEU A 112 -10.78 -9.42 3.77
C LEU A 112 -9.27 -9.72 3.61
N SER A 113 -8.39 -8.92 4.17
CA SER A 113 -6.94 -9.16 4.12
C SER A 113 -6.45 -10.25 5.05
N GLY A 114 -7.31 -10.81 5.89
CA GLY A 114 -6.92 -11.71 6.96
C GLY A 114 -6.30 -11.01 8.19
N ALA A 115 -6.25 -9.67 8.20
CA ALA A 115 -5.72 -8.91 9.34
C ALA A 115 -6.56 -9.09 10.59
N LEU A 116 -7.88 -9.04 10.45
CA LEU A 116 -8.85 -9.14 11.55
C LEU A 116 -9.44 -10.54 11.70
N PHE A 117 -9.67 -11.22 10.58
CA PHE A 117 -10.32 -12.53 10.55
C PHE A 117 -9.37 -13.55 9.92
N PRO A 118 -8.95 -14.60 10.65
CA PRO A 118 -8.19 -15.70 10.07
C PRO A 118 -9.06 -16.44 9.04
N SER A 119 -8.43 -16.94 7.99
CA SER A 119 -9.13 -17.68 6.91
C SER A 119 -9.74 -19.02 7.36
N ASN A 120 -9.35 -19.52 8.53
CA ASN A 120 -9.80 -20.80 9.05
C ASN A 120 -11.27 -20.73 9.51
N GLY A 121 -12.11 -21.61 8.96
CA GLY A 121 -13.53 -21.69 9.31
C GLY A 121 -14.46 -20.73 8.57
N LEU A 122 -13.95 -19.97 7.59
CA LEU A 122 -14.76 -19.09 6.75
C LEU A 122 -15.47 -19.87 5.63
N ALA A 123 -16.60 -19.32 5.16
CA ALA A 123 -17.28 -19.84 4.01
C ALA A 123 -16.39 -19.80 2.76
N THR A 124 -16.49 -20.81 1.90
CA THR A 124 -15.59 -21.01 0.73
C THR A 124 -15.54 -19.78 -0.20
N TRP A 125 -16.66 -19.11 -0.40
CA TRP A 125 -16.71 -17.90 -1.25
C TRP A 125 -15.91 -16.70 -0.67
N LEU A 126 -15.88 -16.55 0.67
CA LEU A 126 -15.04 -15.55 1.34
C LEU A 126 -13.55 -15.85 1.15
N VAL A 127 -13.16 -17.12 1.27
CA VAL A 127 -11.78 -17.54 1.04
C VAL A 127 -11.34 -17.22 -0.40
N TRP A 128 -12.22 -17.38 -1.38
CA TRP A 128 -11.93 -16.98 -2.76
C TRP A 128 -11.72 -15.48 -2.90
N LEU A 129 -12.55 -14.65 -2.26
CA LEU A 129 -12.36 -13.19 -2.26
C LEU A 129 -11.03 -12.80 -1.61
N MET A 130 -10.65 -13.46 -0.51
CA MET A 130 -9.36 -13.22 0.14
C MET A 130 -8.18 -13.59 -0.79
N LYS A 131 -8.27 -14.67 -1.55
CA LYS A 131 -7.23 -15.08 -2.51
C LYS A 131 -7.04 -14.11 -3.68
N ILE A 132 -8.09 -13.40 -4.09
CA ILE A 132 -8.01 -12.40 -5.16
C ILE A 132 -7.46 -11.07 -4.62
N ASN A 133 -7.57 -10.84 -3.32
CA ASN A 133 -7.18 -9.59 -2.68
C ASN A 133 -5.66 -9.50 -2.50
N PRO A 134 -4.96 -8.53 -3.13
CA PRO A 134 -3.51 -8.40 -2.99
C PRO A 134 -3.08 -8.05 -1.56
N VAL A 135 -3.97 -7.42 -0.77
CA VAL A 135 -3.70 -7.06 0.63
C VAL A 135 -3.57 -8.30 1.51
N THR A 136 -4.21 -9.41 1.16
CA THR A 136 -4.06 -10.69 1.88
C THR A 136 -2.62 -11.17 1.84
N TYR A 137 -2.00 -11.13 0.68
CA TYR A 137 -0.59 -11.52 0.51
C TYR A 137 0.35 -10.53 1.20
N ALA A 138 0.04 -9.24 1.13
CA ALA A 138 0.78 -8.22 1.88
C ALA A 138 0.77 -8.50 3.39
N MET A 139 -0.37 -8.86 3.95
CA MET A 139 -0.49 -9.23 5.37
C MET A 139 0.21 -10.53 5.72
N GLU A 140 0.14 -11.53 4.84
CA GLU A 140 0.85 -12.81 5.02
C GLU A 140 2.36 -12.59 5.02
N GLY A 141 2.88 -11.83 4.07
CA GLY A 141 4.30 -11.47 4.02
C GLY A 141 4.77 -10.73 5.28
N LEU A 142 4.01 -9.74 5.75
CA LEU A 142 4.33 -9.03 6.98
C LEU A 142 4.36 -9.97 8.20
N ARG A 143 3.37 -10.87 8.35
CA ARG A 143 3.35 -11.85 9.44
C ARG A 143 4.58 -12.75 9.38
N THR A 144 4.94 -13.25 8.20
CA THR A 144 6.11 -14.12 8.04
C THR A 144 7.39 -13.40 8.48
N VAL A 145 7.57 -12.12 8.15
CA VAL A 145 8.74 -11.34 8.61
C VAL A 145 8.82 -11.24 10.13
N PHE A 146 7.68 -11.11 10.82
CA PHE A 146 7.66 -11.02 12.29
C PHE A 146 7.96 -12.32 13.00
N TYR A 147 7.57 -13.46 12.43
CA TYR A 147 7.63 -14.75 13.12
C TYR A 147 8.72 -15.70 12.61
N SER A 148 9.33 -15.41 11.46
CA SER A 148 10.38 -16.24 10.87
C SER A 148 11.79 -15.76 11.21
N THR A 149 12.71 -16.69 11.27
CA THR A 149 14.13 -16.35 11.37
C THR A 149 14.65 -15.77 10.05
N PRO A 150 15.70 -14.93 10.06
CA PRO A 150 16.23 -14.31 8.85
C PRO A 150 16.58 -15.28 7.72
N MET A 151 17.14 -16.44 8.06
CA MET A 151 17.45 -17.49 7.09
C MET A 151 16.21 -18.25 6.59
N GLY A 152 15.16 -18.35 7.43
CA GLY A 152 13.90 -19.00 7.08
C GLY A 152 13.10 -18.19 6.04
N LEU A 153 13.19 -16.85 6.06
CA LEU A 153 12.46 -15.99 5.14
C LEU A 153 12.80 -16.24 3.66
N LEU A 154 14.08 -16.43 3.34
CA LEU A 154 14.53 -16.62 1.96
C LEU A 154 14.16 -18.00 1.38
N ASN A 155 13.93 -18.98 2.24
CA ASN A 155 13.53 -20.34 1.85
C ASN A 155 12.02 -20.57 1.96
N ASP A 156 11.26 -19.59 2.49
CA ASP A 156 9.83 -19.71 2.64
C ASP A 156 9.14 -19.37 1.31
N THR A 157 8.58 -20.39 0.66
CA THR A 157 7.85 -20.24 -0.62
C THR A 157 6.63 -19.35 -0.47
N SER A 158 5.97 -19.34 0.69
CA SER A 158 4.82 -18.49 0.97
C SER A 158 5.22 -17.02 1.01
N PHE A 159 6.37 -16.71 1.64
CA PHE A 159 6.92 -15.35 1.66
C PHE A 159 7.30 -14.86 0.27
N MET A 160 7.99 -15.70 -0.52
CA MET A 160 8.36 -15.35 -1.89
C MET A 160 7.15 -15.09 -2.77
N PHE A 161 6.11 -15.91 -2.62
CA PHE A 161 4.85 -15.70 -3.34
C PHE A 161 4.15 -14.41 -2.92
N ALA A 162 4.08 -14.13 -1.62
CA ALA A 162 3.53 -12.90 -1.07
C ALA A 162 4.29 -11.65 -1.60
N LEU A 163 5.62 -11.73 -1.65
CA LEU A 163 6.47 -10.67 -2.20
C LEU A 163 6.20 -10.44 -3.69
N MET A 164 6.13 -11.51 -4.49
CA MET A 164 5.85 -11.42 -5.92
C MET A 164 4.47 -10.79 -6.20
N VAL A 165 3.43 -11.22 -5.48
CA VAL A 165 2.07 -10.66 -5.64
C VAL A 165 2.04 -9.18 -5.22
N THR A 166 2.65 -8.83 -4.09
CA THR A 166 2.69 -7.44 -3.62
C THR A 166 3.48 -6.55 -4.56
N PHE A 167 4.63 -7.02 -5.07
CA PHE A 167 5.43 -6.31 -6.07
C PHE A 167 4.66 -6.13 -7.38
N GLY A 168 4.06 -7.20 -7.90
CA GLY A 168 3.24 -7.16 -9.11
C GLY A 168 2.08 -6.18 -9.00
N TRP A 169 1.42 -6.16 -7.84
CA TRP A 169 0.36 -5.19 -7.55
C TRP A 169 0.88 -3.75 -7.50
N ALA A 170 2.02 -3.50 -6.85
CA ALA A 170 2.64 -2.18 -6.82
C ALA A 170 2.99 -1.69 -8.24
N VAL A 171 3.63 -2.53 -9.06
CA VAL A 171 3.95 -2.22 -10.46
C VAL A 171 2.68 -1.94 -11.27
N PHE A 172 1.65 -2.76 -11.11
CA PHE A 172 0.37 -2.58 -11.79
C PHE A 172 -0.28 -1.22 -11.47
N THR A 173 -0.34 -0.85 -10.20
CA THR A 173 -0.95 0.42 -9.78
C THR A 173 -0.14 1.63 -10.22
N VAL A 174 1.20 1.57 -10.20
CA VAL A 174 2.09 2.59 -10.77
C VAL A 174 1.83 2.76 -12.26
N PHE A 175 1.77 1.65 -13.00
CA PHE A 175 1.51 1.69 -14.44
C PHE A 175 0.14 2.29 -14.76
N MET A 176 -0.90 1.93 -14.01
CA MET A 176 -2.24 2.53 -14.14
C MET A 176 -2.21 4.05 -13.86
N SER A 177 -1.46 4.47 -12.83
CA SER A 177 -1.29 5.88 -12.49
C SER A 177 -0.56 6.68 -13.57
N MET A 178 0.44 6.06 -14.23
CA MET A 178 1.14 6.70 -15.34
C MET A 178 0.29 6.85 -16.61
N ARG A 179 -0.63 5.90 -16.85
CA ARG A 179 -1.48 5.94 -18.04
C ARG A 179 -2.63 6.95 -17.95
N ILE A 180 -3.00 7.37 -16.75
CA ILE A 180 -4.16 8.24 -16.57
C ILE A 180 -3.79 9.73 -16.64
N VAL A 181 -2.53 10.09 -16.42
CA VAL A 181 -1.97 11.46 -16.50
C VAL A 181 -1.52 11.76 -17.93
#